data_4d041c27569a76373c7bedc0f175240d
#
_entry.id   4d041c27569a76373c7bedc0f175240d
#
_cell.length_a   1.000
_cell.length_b   1.000
_cell.length_c   1.000
_cell.angle_alpha   90.00
_cell.angle_beta   90.00
_cell.angle_gamma   90.00
#
_symmetry.space_group_name_H-M   'P 1'
#
loop_
_entity.id
_entity.type
_entity.pdbx_description
1 polymer ?
#
loop_
_entity_poly.entity_id
_entity_poly.type
_entity_poly.pdbx_seq_one_letter_code
_entity_poly.pdbx_strand_id
1 'polypeptide(L)'
;TISIGKAVFEDAKVPVERAPVAAPAIENAFVDFPVNQNSISSDAFKSVAKVDKECNSYAAELMPEVIVHGGIEYRRGEPDVKNVLNCREAVTVDLPQGDYNKVYILASSSRGDRKAVFDVDGRKYEAVVPYYSGFRAQWAWADKTKSFVKDGTIAHIGNHRHKMNGRNDAYTFTYLYRLGFDIASGAGKLTLPEDADINIFAITVSGNRIDGTRWACEPRALPVIE
;
A
#
# COMPACT_ATOMS: atom_id res chain seq x y z
N THR A 1 20.72 -16.05 53.30
CA THR A 1 21.18 -16.97 52.24
C THR A 1 19.97 -17.46 51.45
N ILE A 2 19.83 -16.99 50.24
CA ILE A 2 18.75 -17.44 49.31
C ILE A 2 19.29 -18.64 48.57
N SER A 3 18.69 -19.81 48.79
CA SER A 3 19.00 -21.03 48.05
C SER A 3 18.21 -21.04 46.76
N ILE A 4 18.88 -20.89 45.62
CA ILE A 4 18.28 -21.08 44.30
C ILE A 4 18.25 -22.58 44.03
N GLY A 5 17.04 -23.15 44.02
CA GLY A 5 16.82 -24.56 43.70
C GLY A 5 17.32 -24.86 42.26
N LYS A 6 17.94 -25.98 42.07
CA LYS A 6 18.39 -26.49 40.75
C LYS A 6 17.14 -26.66 39.87
N ALA A 7 16.99 -25.84 38.83
CA ALA A 7 15.99 -26.11 37.80
C ALA A 7 16.40 -27.34 37.00
N VAL A 8 15.60 -28.38 37.05
CA VAL A 8 15.76 -29.56 36.18
C VAL A 8 14.95 -29.24 34.91
N PHE A 9 15.65 -29.04 33.82
CA PHE A 9 15.02 -28.96 32.49
C PHE A 9 14.83 -30.40 32.01
N GLU A 10 13.61 -30.90 32.00
CA GLU A 10 13.31 -32.12 31.24
C GLU A 10 13.48 -31.79 29.76
N ASP A 11 14.10 -32.69 29.00
CA ASP A 11 14.27 -32.57 27.56
C ASP A 11 12.90 -32.37 26.91
N ALA A 12 12.56 -31.11 26.62
CA ALA A 12 11.39 -30.80 25.82
C ALA A 12 11.60 -31.49 24.46
N LYS A 13 10.73 -32.42 24.11
CA LYS A 13 10.71 -33.02 22.77
C LYS A 13 10.70 -31.86 21.78
N VAL A 14 11.82 -31.70 21.04
CA VAL A 14 11.93 -30.72 19.97
C VAL A 14 10.72 -30.92 19.05
N PRO A 15 9.89 -29.91 18.85
CA PRO A 15 8.77 -30.06 17.93
C PRO A 15 9.31 -30.52 16.59
N VAL A 16 8.79 -31.62 16.07
CA VAL A 16 9.12 -32.04 14.70
C VAL A 16 8.73 -30.90 13.79
N GLU A 17 9.74 -30.25 13.24
CA GLU A 17 9.56 -29.15 12.26
C GLU A 17 8.76 -29.73 11.09
N ARG A 18 7.47 -29.45 11.05
CA ARG A 18 6.66 -29.81 9.90
C ARG A 18 7.17 -28.98 8.75
N ALA A 19 7.60 -29.63 7.69
CA ALA A 19 7.93 -28.94 6.45
C ALA A 19 6.82 -27.93 6.13
N PRO A 20 7.15 -26.68 5.85
CA PRO A 20 6.12 -25.70 5.54
C PRO A 20 5.30 -26.22 4.36
N VAL A 21 4.00 -26.38 4.58
CA VAL A 21 3.08 -26.67 3.47
C VAL A 21 3.15 -25.45 2.56
N ALA A 22 3.62 -25.65 1.34
CA ALA A 22 3.64 -24.57 0.35
C ALA A 22 2.22 -24.00 0.23
N ALA A 23 2.08 -22.70 0.50
CA ALA A 23 0.81 -22.04 0.26
C ALA A 23 0.46 -22.20 -1.23
N PRO A 24 -0.82 -22.44 -1.57
CA PRO A 24 -1.22 -22.52 -2.96
C PRO A 24 -0.81 -21.24 -3.69
N ALA A 25 -0.29 -21.37 -4.89
CA ALA A 25 0.07 -20.22 -5.72
C ALA A 25 -1.19 -19.37 -5.95
N ILE A 26 -1.08 -18.07 -5.65
CA ILE A 26 -2.15 -17.11 -5.89
C ILE A 26 -2.03 -16.65 -7.34
N GLU A 27 -3.09 -16.84 -8.12
CA GLU A 27 -3.13 -16.32 -9.48
C GLU A 27 -3.35 -14.79 -9.43
N ASN A 28 -2.43 -14.05 -10.03
CA ASN A 28 -2.49 -12.60 -10.14
C ASN A 28 -2.39 -12.18 -11.59
N ALA A 29 -3.11 -11.14 -11.96
CA ALA A 29 -2.96 -10.51 -13.28
C ALA A 29 -2.91 -8.98 -13.11
N PHE A 30 -1.95 -8.35 -13.79
CA PHE A 30 -1.85 -6.90 -13.83
C PHE A 30 -2.95 -6.32 -14.70
N VAL A 31 -3.49 -5.18 -14.28
CA VAL A 31 -4.50 -4.44 -15.04
C VAL A 31 -3.82 -3.24 -15.67
N ASP A 32 -3.90 -3.13 -16.98
CA ASP A 32 -3.42 -1.96 -17.71
C ASP A 32 -4.39 -0.78 -17.53
N PHE A 33 -3.84 0.39 -17.29
CA PHE A 33 -4.60 1.63 -17.15
C PHE A 33 -3.82 2.82 -17.74
N PRO A 34 -4.51 3.89 -18.17
CA PRO A 34 -3.84 5.06 -18.72
C PRO A 34 -3.05 5.78 -17.62
N VAL A 35 -1.83 6.18 -17.93
CA VAL A 35 -1.00 7.00 -17.04
C VAL A 35 -0.94 8.43 -17.57
N ASN A 36 -1.09 9.41 -16.70
CA ASN A 36 -1.18 10.81 -17.08
C ASN A 36 -0.19 11.72 -16.35
N GLN A 37 0.48 11.21 -15.30
CA GLN A 37 1.39 11.98 -14.44
C GLN A 37 2.69 11.22 -14.22
N ASN A 38 3.83 11.95 -14.17
CA ASN A 38 5.10 11.44 -13.67
C ASN A 38 5.16 11.71 -12.15
N SER A 39 5.20 10.67 -11.33
CA SER A 39 5.25 10.77 -9.86
C SER A 39 6.39 9.95 -9.24
N ILE A 40 7.11 9.17 -10.06
CA ILE A 40 8.25 8.36 -9.67
C ILE A 40 9.44 8.83 -10.48
N SER A 41 10.48 9.33 -9.85
CA SER A 41 11.69 9.81 -10.52
C SER A 41 12.93 9.06 -10.06
N SER A 42 13.90 8.93 -10.94
CA SER A 42 15.24 8.43 -10.61
C SER A 42 16.10 9.52 -9.98
N ASP A 43 17.21 9.12 -9.37
CA ASP A 43 18.23 10.03 -8.85
C ASP A 43 18.78 10.98 -9.91
N ALA A 44 18.80 10.56 -11.18
CA ALA A 44 19.27 11.37 -12.30
C ALA A 44 18.29 12.50 -12.69
N PHE A 45 16.99 12.31 -12.44
CA PHE A 45 15.93 13.21 -12.92
C PHE A 45 14.94 13.63 -11.83
N LYS A 46 15.42 13.90 -10.61
CA LYS A 46 14.60 14.23 -9.42
C LYS A 46 13.60 15.37 -9.64
N SER A 47 13.95 16.35 -10.46
CA SER A 47 13.16 17.57 -10.65
C SER A 47 12.05 17.46 -11.70
N VAL A 48 11.90 16.33 -12.40
CA VAL A 48 10.92 16.20 -13.51
C VAL A 48 9.60 15.58 -13.09
N ALA A 49 9.53 15.05 -11.88
CA ALA A 49 8.35 14.33 -11.40
C ALA A 49 7.65 15.05 -10.25
N LYS A 50 6.36 14.79 -10.08
CA LYS A 50 5.57 15.35 -8.99
C LYS A 50 4.48 14.40 -8.53
N VAL A 51 4.34 14.23 -7.24
CA VAL A 51 3.20 13.56 -6.61
C VAL A 51 2.28 14.58 -5.94
N ASP A 52 2.83 15.70 -5.51
CA ASP A 52 2.13 16.77 -4.81
C ASP A 52 2.36 18.16 -5.45
N LYS A 53 1.73 19.18 -4.89
CA LYS A 53 1.84 20.57 -5.38
C LYS A 53 3.21 21.19 -5.15
N GLU A 54 3.98 20.66 -4.20
CA GLU A 54 5.38 21.07 -3.94
C GLU A 54 6.36 20.43 -4.91
N CYS A 55 5.88 19.66 -5.89
CA CYS A 55 6.69 18.93 -6.86
C CYS A 55 7.69 17.96 -6.19
N ASN A 56 7.27 17.30 -5.12
CA ASN A 56 7.98 16.13 -4.60
C ASN A 56 7.58 14.88 -5.38
N SER A 57 8.44 13.86 -5.39
CA SER A 57 8.16 12.59 -6.06
C SER A 57 8.70 11.41 -5.26
N TYR A 58 8.22 10.22 -5.59
CA TYR A 58 8.78 8.99 -5.06
C TYR A 58 10.15 8.72 -5.67
N ALA A 59 11.06 8.23 -4.86
CA ALA A 59 12.40 7.83 -5.25
C ALA A 59 12.39 6.42 -5.87
N ALA A 60 12.69 6.33 -7.16
CA ALA A 60 12.65 5.07 -7.91
C ALA A 60 13.64 4.03 -7.39
N GLU A 61 14.80 4.46 -6.90
CA GLU A 61 15.85 3.59 -6.34
C GLU A 61 15.41 2.87 -5.05
N LEU A 62 14.35 3.37 -4.40
CA LEU A 62 13.76 2.71 -3.22
C LEU A 62 12.60 1.80 -3.57
N MET A 63 12.15 1.79 -4.82
CA MET A 63 10.93 1.15 -5.25
C MET A 63 11.22 0.06 -6.30
N PRO A 64 11.08 -1.22 -5.97
CA PRO A 64 11.24 -2.29 -6.95
C PRO A 64 10.23 -2.14 -8.10
N GLU A 65 10.56 -2.65 -9.29
CA GLU A 65 9.65 -2.67 -10.44
C GLU A 65 8.35 -3.40 -10.13
N VAL A 66 8.47 -4.54 -9.42
CA VAL A 66 7.33 -5.30 -8.91
C VAL A 66 7.38 -5.25 -7.38
N ILE A 67 6.40 -4.60 -6.80
CA ILE A 67 6.18 -4.56 -5.35
C ILE A 67 5.37 -5.78 -4.97
N VAL A 68 5.84 -6.56 -4.00
CA VAL A 68 5.11 -7.74 -3.49
C VAL A 68 4.64 -7.48 -2.08
N HIS A 69 3.35 -7.59 -1.85
CA HIS A 69 2.77 -7.44 -0.52
C HIS A 69 1.60 -8.41 -0.29
N GLY A 70 1.73 -9.27 0.74
CA GLY A 70 0.71 -10.26 1.07
C GLY A 70 0.48 -11.30 -0.05
N GLY A 71 1.51 -11.67 -0.82
CA GLY A 71 1.42 -12.58 -1.95
C GLY A 71 0.82 -11.96 -3.22
N ILE A 72 0.51 -10.67 -3.20
CA ILE A 72 0.01 -9.93 -4.36
C ILE A 72 1.15 -9.11 -4.95
N GLU A 73 1.28 -9.19 -6.27
CA GLU A 73 2.26 -8.45 -7.05
C GLU A 73 1.66 -7.18 -7.65
N TYR A 74 2.42 -6.10 -7.63
CA TYR A 74 2.04 -4.80 -8.18
C TYR A 74 3.17 -4.30 -9.08
N ARG A 75 2.92 -4.14 -10.37
CA ARG A 75 3.89 -3.58 -11.31
C ARG A 75 3.74 -2.06 -11.33
N ARG A 76 4.77 -1.34 -10.91
CA ARG A 76 4.83 0.11 -11.05
C ARG A 76 5.15 0.54 -12.47
N GLY A 77 4.81 1.77 -12.83
CA GLY A 77 5.26 2.38 -14.07
C GLY A 77 6.77 2.72 -14.06
N GLU A 78 7.35 2.89 -15.25
CA GLU A 78 8.75 3.27 -15.43
C GLU A 78 9.04 4.65 -14.84
N PRO A 79 10.20 4.87 -14.18
CA PRO A 79 10.59 6.18 -13.69
C PRO A 79 10.75 7.19 -14.81
N ASP A 80 10.66 8.49 -14.45
CA ASP A 80 11.00 9.65 -15.28
C ASP A 80 10.08 9.89 -16.49
N VAL A 81 9.08 9.05 -16.69
CA VAL A 81 8.00 9.21 -17.68
C VAL A 81 6.66 9.28 -16.98
N LYS A 82 5.55 9.35 -17.71
CA LYS A 82 4.22 9.17 -17.10
C LYS A 82 4.12 7.74 -16.55
N ASN A 83 3.95 7.62 -15.25
CA ASN A 83 4.03 6.35 -14.54
C ASN A 83 2.89 6.13 -13.51
N VAL A 84 2.00 7.11 -13.39
CA VAL A 84 0.90 7.09 -12.43
C VAL A 84 -0.34 7.69 -13.09
N LEU A 85 -1.51 7.19 -12.74
CA LEU A 85 -2.78 7.82 -13.04
C LEU A 85 -3.15 8.74 -11.88
N ASN A 86 -3.15 10.06 -12.13
CA ASN A 86 -3.80 11.02 -11.25
C ASN A 86 -5.28 11.07 -11.60
N CYS A 87 -6.14 10.83 -10.63
CA CYS A 87 -7.59 10.69 -10.80
C CYS A 87 -8.35 12.02 -10.94
N ARG A 88 -7.78 13.00 -11.65
CA ARG A 88 -8.43 14.30 -11.88
C ARG A 88 -9.73 14.20 -12.70
N GLU A 89 -9.94 13.10 -13.37
CA GLU A 89 -11.10 12.72 -14.14
C GLU A 89 -11.45 11.27 -13.82
N ALA A 90 -12.73 10.93 -13.89
CA ALA A 90 -13.16 9.54 -13.73
C ALA A 90 -12.62 8.70 -14.89
N VAL A 91 -11.96 7.61 -14.58
CA VAL A 91 -11.42 6.66 -15.56
C VAL A 91 -12.00 5.28 -15.29
N THR A 92 -12.52 4.65 -16.33
CA THR A 92 -12.94 3.24 -16.29
C THR A 92 -11.92 2.40 -17.02
N VAL A 93 -11.48 1.31 -16.38
CA VAL A 93 -10.53 0.33 -16.94
C VAL A 93 -11.18 -1.03 -17.05
N ASP A 94 -10.79 -1.80 -18.07
CA ASP A 94 -11.24 -3.17 -18.23
C ASP A 94 -10.41 -4.09 -17.33
N LEU A 95 -11.10 -5.00 -16.65
CA LEU A 95 -10.45 -6.04 -15.84
C LEU A 95 -10.19 -7.28 -16.70
N PRO A 96 -9.03 -7.94 -16.55
CA PRO A 96 -8.75 -9.18 -17.26
C PRO A 96 -9.77 -10.27 -16.87
N GLN A 97 -10.14 -11.09 -17.85
CA GLN A 97 -10.99 -12.23 -17.59
C GLN A 97 -10.23 -13.34 -16.88
N GLY A 98 -10.86 -14.00 -15.91
CA GLY A 98 -10.26 -15.08 -15.13
C GLY A 98 -11.07 -15.41 -13.88
N ASP A 99 -10.65 -16.42 -13.13
CA ASP A 99 -11.26 -16.76 -11.82
C ASP A 99 -10.69 -15.85 -10.70
N TYR A 100 -10.89 -14.55 -10.88
CA TYR A 100 -10.48 -13.55 -9.91
C TYR A 100 -11.65 -13.21 -9.00
N ASN A 101 -11.38 -13.09 -7.71
CA ASN A 101 -12.37 -12.74 -6.69
C ASN A 101 -12.01 -11.45 -5.93
N LYS A 102 -10.87 -10.85 -6.29
CA LYS A 102 -10.41 -9.59 -5.68
C LYS A 102 -9.76 -8.67 -6.71
N VAL A 103 -9.94 -7.39 -6.51
CA VAL A 103 -9.13 -6.34 -7.14
C VAL A 103 -8.35 -5.60 -6.06
N TYR A 104 -7.07 -5.43 -6.30
CA TYR A 104 -6.16 -4.68 -5.44
C TYR A 104 -5.63 -3.46 -6.18
N ILE A 105 -5.57 -2.36 -5.48
CA ILE A 105 -5.12 -1.08 -6.01
C ILE A 105 -4.01 -0.55 -5.12
N LEU A 106 -2.88 -0.22 -5.71
CA LEU A 106 -1.81 0.53 -5.07
C LEU A 106 -2.06 2.02 -5.30
N ALA A 107 -2.35 2.73 -4.22
CA ALA A 107 -2.74 4.13 -4.30
C ALA A 107 -2.12 4.96 -3.17
N SER A 108 -2.12 6.27 -3.37
CA SER A 108 -1.86 7.25 -2.32
C SER A 108 -2.55 8.57 -2.63
N SER A 109 -2.78 9.39 -1.60
CA SER A 109 -3.25 10.75 -1.76
C SER A 109 -2.10 11.74 -1.69
N SER A 110 -2.14 12.79 -2.51
CA SER A 110 -1.21 13.91 -2.49
C SER A 110 -1.52 14.98 -1.44
N ARG A 111 -2.72 14.93 -0.83
CA ARG A 111 -3.19 15.96 0.10
C ARG A 111 -4.11 15.42 1.19
N GLY A 112 -3.52 15.03 2.33
CA GLY A 112 -4.29 14.43 3.42
C GLY A 112 -4.94 13.11 3.02
N ASP A 113 -5.66 12.50 3.93
CA ASP A 113 -6.40 11.28 3.65
C ASP A 113 -7.69 11.61 2.87
N ARG A 114 -8.00 10.87 1.79
CA ARG A 114 -9.13 11.12 0.91
C ARG A 114 -10.12 9.96 0.97
N LYS A 115 -11.40 10.28 1.19
CA LYS A 115 -12.48 9.30 1.01
C LYS A 115 -12.79 9.21 -0.48
N ALA A 116 -12.86 7.99 -0.99
CA ALA A 116 -13.06 7.71 -2.39
C ALA A 116 -14.07 6.59 -2.59
N VAL A 117 -14.75 6.60 -3.72
CA VAL A 117 -15.65 5.54 -4.15
C VAL A 117 -15.08 4.92 -5.42
N PHE A 118 -14.86 3.63 -5.38
CA PHE A 118 -14.49 2.80 -6.52
C PHE A 118 -15.73 2.02 -6.96
N ASP A 119 -15.94 1.83 -8.24
CA ASP A 119 -17.11 1.10 -8.75
C ASP A 119 -16.64 -0.08 -9.61
N VAL A 120 -17.07 -1.29 -9.26
CA VAL A 120 -16.83 -2.49 -10.08
C VAL A 120 -18.17 -3.01 -10.59
N ASP A 121 -18.40 -2.85 -11.88
CA ASP A 121 -19.64 -3.27 -12.57
C ASP A 121 -20.92 -2.78 -11.86
N GLY A 122 -20.92 -1.54 -11.37
CA GLY A 122 -22.05 -0.92 -10.66
C GLY A 122 -22.07 -1.16 -9.16
N ARG A 123 -21.18 -2.00 -8.62
CA ARG A 123 -20.99 -2.17 -7.17
C ARG A 123 -19.98 -1.17 -6.63
N LYS A 124 -20.44 -0.32 -5.73
CA LYS A 124 -19.64 0.74 -5.12
C LYS A 124 -18.90 0.26 -3.87
N TYR A 125 -17.62 0.65 -3.76
CA TYR A 125 -16.74 0.39 -2.63
C TYR A 125 -16.20 1.71 -2.10
N GLU A 126 -16.51 2.03 -0.86
CA GLU A 126 -15.95 3.18 -0.17
C GLU A 126 -14.61 2.81 0.46
N ALA A 127 -13.61 3.64 0.28
CA ALA A 127 -12.30 3.46 0.88
C ALA A 127 -11.67 4.81 1.24
N VAL A 128 -10.75 4.78 2.19
CA VAL A 128 -9.86 5.90 2.47
C VAL A 128 -8.55 5.65 1.73
N VAL A 129 -8.14 6.61 0.90
CA VAL A 129 -6.82 6.65 0.28
C VAL A 129 -5.94 7.54 1.14
N PRO A 130 -4.98 6.98 1.91
CA PRO A 130 -4.23 7.76 2.85
C PRO A 130 -3.18 8.66 2.18
N TYR A 131 -2.78 9.71 2.89
CA TYR A 131 -1.74 10.63 2.47
C TYR A 131 -0.40 9.93 2.27
N TYR A 132 0.26 10.23 1.16
CA TYR A 132 1.46 9.55 0.67
C TYR A 132 2.69 9.69 1.59
N SER A 133 2.69 10.63 2.53
CA SER A 133 3.86 10.97 3.34
C SER A 133 3.48 11.30 4.80
N GLY A 134 4.44 11.73 5.58
CA GLY A 134 4.25 12.13 6.97
C GLY A 134 4.46 10.99 7.96
N PHE A 135 4.03 11.21 9.21
CA PHE A 135 4.18 10.22 10.28
C PHE A 135 3.12 9.12 10.17
N ARG A 136 3.56 7.88 10.33
CA ARG A 136 2.67 6.72 10.40
C ARG A 136 1.90 6.66 11.71
N ALA A 137 2.56 7.04 12.81
CA ALA A 137 1.98 7.15 14.14
C ALA A 137 2.67 8.27 14.91
N GLN A 138 1.94 9.00 15.70
CA GLN A 138 2.48 10.13 16.44
C GLN A 138 1.61 10.50 17.64
N TRP A 139 2.25 10.98 18.73
CA TRP A 139 1.56 11.70 19.77
C TRP A 139 1.22 13.11 19.29
N ALA A 140 0.01 13.56 19.57
CA ALA A 140 -0.36 14.93 19.25
C ALA A 140 0.46 15.93 20.09
N TRP A 141 1.07 16.91 19.44
CA TRP A 141 1.87 17.92 20.10
C TRP A 141 1.05 18.84 21.01
N ALA A 142 -0.17 19.18 20.58
CA ALA A 142 -1.06 20.05 21.32
C ALA A 142 -1.90 19.33 22.38
N ASP A 143 -2.14 18.04 22.18
CA ASP A 143 -2.92 17.21 23.11
C ASP A 143 -2.22 15.86 23.26
N LYS A 144 -1.41 15.75 24.32
CA LYS A 144 -0.61 14.56 24.62
C LYS A 144 -1.46 13.32 24.98
N THR A 145 -2.75 13.49 25.15
CA THR A 145 -3.68 12.39 25.40
C THR A 145 -4.17 11.72 24.10
N LYS A 146 -3.91 12.35 22.96
CA LYS A 146 -4.31 11.83 21.64
C LYS A 146 -3.09 11.36 20.88
N SER A 147 -3.10 10.09 20.57
CA SER A 147 -2.21 9.48 19.58
C SER A 147 -3.00 9.09 18.35
N PHE A 148 -2.35 9.03 17.20
CA PHE A 148 -2.94 8.45 16.01
C PHE A 148 -2.01 7.43 15.37
N VAL A 149 -2.59 6.44 14.72
CA VAL A 149 -1.92 5.55 13.79
C VAL A 149 -2.61 5.73 12.45
N LYS A 150 -1.82 5.92 11.39
CA LYS A 150 -2.36 6.07 10.04
C LYS A 150 -3.09 4.79 9.65
N ASP A 151 -4.37 4.91 9.34
CA ASP A 151 -5.18 3.79 8.84
C ASP A 151 -4.79 3.46 7.40
N GLY A 152 -4.70 2.17 7.10
CA GLY A 152 -4.38 1.67 5.77
C GLY A 152 -3.26 0.63 5.75
N THR A 153 -3.37 -0.31 4.84
CA THR A 153 -2.36 -1.34 4.61
C THR A 153 -1.23 -0.78 3.76
N ILE A 154 -0.05 -0.59 4.35
CA ILE A 154 1.12 -0.09 3.65
C ILE A 154 1.77 -1.24 2.89
N ALA A 155 1.88 -1.11 1.57
CA ALA A 155 2.54 -2.08 0.71
C ALA A 155 3.99 -1.69 0.38
N HIS A 156 4.32 -0.41 0.40
CA HIS A 156 5.69 0.07 0.17
C HIS A 156 6.01 1.30 1.02
N ILE A 157 7.26 1.38 1.48
CA ILE A 157 7.79 2.50 2.26
C ILE A 157 9.12 2.93 1.64
N GLY A 158 9.21 4.22 1.29
CA GLY A 158 10.48 4.89 1.00
C GLY A 158 10.94 5.73 2.18
N ASN A 159 12.24 5.83 2.44
CA ASN A 159 12.80 6.61 3.56
C ASN A 159 13.12 8.06 3.20
N HIS A 160 12.96 8.44 1.94
CA HIS A 160 13.05 9.80 1.47
C HIS A 160 12.19 9.99 0.23
N ARG A 161 12.00 11.23 -0.16
CA ARG A 161 11.38 11.64 -1.41
C ARG A 161 12.32 12.58 -2.17
N HIS A 162 12.14 12.68 -3.46
CA HIS A 162 12.85 13.64 -4.29
C HIS A 162 12.15 15.00 -4.26
N LYS A 163 12.92 16.06 -4.33
CA LYS A 163 12.45 17.45 -4.39
C LYS A 163 12.74 18.07 -5.75
N MET A 164 11.93 19.03 -6.15
CA MET A 164 12.10 19.79 -7.39
C MET A 164 13.49 20.45 -7.53
N ASN A 165 14.16 20.75 -6.41
CA ASN A 165 15.51 21.31 -6.41
C ASN A 165 16.63 20.28 -6.61
N GLY A 166 16.30 19.03 -6.98
CA GLY A 166 17.25 17.94 -7.23
C GLY A 166 17.84 17.28 -5.97
N ARG A 167 17.33 17.60 -4.78
CA ARG A 167 17.79 17.04 -3.52
C ARG A 167 16.86 15.94 -3.01
N ASN A 168 17.40 15.04 -2.20
CA ASN A 168 16.60 14.12 -1.40
C ASN A 168 16.10 14.85 -0.14
N ASP A 169 14.82 14.67 0.15
CA ASP A 169 14.20 15.08 1.41
C ASP A 169 14.34 13.91 2.40
N ALA A 170 15.53 13.78 2.98
CA ALA A 170 15.89 12.66 3.83
C ALA A 170 14.98 12.56 5.05
N TYR A 171 14.69 11.32 5.47
CA TYR A 171 13.80 10.99 6.59
C TYR A 171 12.34 11.46 6.43
N THR A 172 11.96 11.93 5.25
CA THR A 172 10.57 12.19 4.89
C THR A 172 10.02 10.94 4.21
N PHE A 173 9.40 10.09 5.00
CA PHE A 173 8.90 8.80 4.53
C PHE A 173 7.78 8.96 3.50
N THR A 174 7.78 8.08 2.51
CA THR A 174 6.73 7.96 1.50
C THR A 174 6.08 6.59 1.58
N TYR A 175 4.78 6.52 1.33
CA TYR A 175 3.99 5.30 1.46
C TYR A 175 3.16 5.06 0.22
N LEU A 176 3.07 3.80 -0.22
CA LEU A 176 2.01 3.32 -1.09
C LEU A 176 1.10 2.39 -0.29
N TYR A 177 -0.20 2.59 -0.43
CA TYR A 177 -1.20 1.83 0.30
C TYR A 177 -1.90 0.85 -0.61
N ARG A 178 -2.14 -0.36 -0.08
CA ARG A 178 -2.95 -1.37 -0.71
C ARG A 178 -4.41 -1.15 -0.32
N LEU A 179 -5.26 -0.94 -1.30
CA LEU A 179 -6.70 -1.10 -1.19
C LEU A 179 -7.07 -2.45 -1.78
N GLY A 180 -8.09 -3.11 -1.23
CA GLY A 180 -8.54 -4.41 -1.73
C GLY A 180 -10.06 -4.52 -1.65
N PHE A 181 -10.69 -4.99 -2.73
CA PHE A 181 -12.13 -5.14 -2.83
C PHE A 181 -12.50 -6.54 -3.31
N ASP A 182 -13.53 -7.11 -2.67
CA ASP A 182 -14.12 -8.36 -3.15
C ASP A 182 -14.95 -8.09 -4.41
N ILE A 183 -14.66 -8.80 -5.49
CA ILE A 183 -15.36 -8.69 -6.75
C ILE A 183 -16.06 -10.01 -7.12
N ALA A 184 -17.08 -9.94 -7.95
CA ALA A 184 -17.67 -11.15 -8.54
C ALA A 184 -16.69 -11.78 -9.53
N SER A 185 -16.67 -13.10 -9.63
CA SER A 185 -15.94 -13.79 -10.69
C SER A 185 -16.46 -13.31 -12.05
N GLY A 186 -15.53 -12.97 -12.97
CA GLY A 186 -15.88 -12.43 -14.27
C GLY A 186 -16.24 -10.94 -14.28
N ALA A 187 -15.96 -10.20 -13.18
CA ALA A 187 -16.08 -8.73 -13.17
C ALA A 187 -15.29 -8.13 -14.33
N GLY A 188 -15.91 -7.20 -15.07
CA GLY A 188 -15.40 -6.68 -16.32
C GLY A 188 -14.80 -5.29 -16.24
N LYS A 189 -15.28 -4.43 -15.37
CA LYS A 189 -14.89 -3.01 -15.36
C LYS A 189 -14.68 -2.47 -13.95
N LEU A 190 -13.65 -1.65 -13.82
CA LEU A 190 -13.38 -0.87 -12.63
C LEU A 190 -13.40 0.62 -12.98
N THR A 191 -14.30 1.38 -12.37
CA THR A 191 -14.30 2.85 -12.45
C THR A 191 -13.59 3.41 -11.22
N LEU A 192 -12.57 4.20 -11.48
CA LEU A 192 -11.77 4.88 -10.47
C LEU A 192 -12.43 6.19 -10.03
N PRO A 193 -12.15 6.68 -8.83
CA PRO A 193 -12.74 7.92 -8.33
C PRO A 193 -12.31 9.13 -9.16
N GLU A 194 -13.12 10.19 -9.12
CA GLU A 194 -12.74 11.51 -9.63
C GLU A 194 -12.28 12.39 -8.46
N ASP A 195 -10.97 12.42 -8.24
CA ASP A 195 -10.33 13.25 -7.21
C ASP A 195 -8.86 13.51 -7.60
N ALA A 196 -8.54 14.76 -7.94
CA ALA A 196 -7.20 15.17 -8.37
C ALA A 196 -6.11 14.98 -7.31
N ASP A 197 -6.48 14.74 -6.07
CA ASP A 197 -5.53 14.43 -4.99
C ASP A 197 -5.21 12.92 -4.89
N ILE A 198 -5.88 12.05 -5.65
CA ILE A 198 -5.66 10.61 -5.65
C ILE A 198 -4.77 10.18 -6.82
N ASN A 199 -3.78 9.35 -6.52
CA ASN A 199 -2.83 8.78 -7.47
C ASN A 199 -2.88 7.26 -7.40
N ILE A 200 -3.04 6.59 -8.55
CA ILE A 200 -3.05 5.13 -8.72
C ILE A 200 -1.74 4.70 -9.37
N PHE A 201 -1.02 3.81 -8.69
CA PHE A 201 0.32 3.33 -9.09
C PHE A 201 0.30 1.96 -9.74
N ALA A 202 -0.61 1.09 -9.31
CA ALA A 202 -0.80 -0.24 -9.88
C ALA A 202 -2.21 -0.76 -9.58
N ILE A 203 -2.71 -1.61 -10.45
CA ILE A 203 -3.95 -2.35 -10.25
C ILE A 203 -3.66 -3.82 -10.57
N THR A 204 -4.10 -4.73 -9.69
CA THR A 204 -3.92 -6.18 -9.84
C THR A 204 -5.22 -6.89 -9.50
N VAL A 205 -5.69 -7.79 -10.35
CA VAL A 205 -6.75 -8.74 -9.98
C VAL A 205 -6.14 -10.02 -9.46
N SER A 206 -6.83 -10.70 -8.57
CA SER A 206 -6.29 -11.88 -7.89
C SER A 206 -7.35 -12.91 -7.56
N GLY A 207 -6.99 -14.17 -7.68
CA GLY A 207 -7.73 -15.32 -7.17
C GLY A 207 -7.47 -15.58 -5.66
N ASN A 208 -7.09 -14.57 -4.89
CA ASN A 208 -6.74 -14.70 -3.48
C ASN A 208 -7.95 -14.98 -2.59
N ARG A 209 -8.19 -16.26 -2.29
CA ARG A 209 -9.31 -16.71 -1.46
C ARG A 209 -9.00 -16.68 0.05
N ILE A 210 -7.76 -16.37 0.43
CA ILE A 210 -7.30 -16.40 1.83
C ILE A 210 -7.08 -15.00 2.43
N ASP A 211 -7.33 -13.93 1.69
CA ASP A 211 -7.20 -12.55 2.18
C ASP A 211 -8.40 -12.11 3.02
N GLY A 212 -8.77 -12.93 3.95
CA GLY A 212 -9.73 -12.61 5.01
C GLY A 212 -9.12 -12.86 6.39
N THR A 213 -7.89 -13.37 6.43
CA THR A 213 -7.16 -13.56 7.67
C THR A 213 -6.64 -12.20 8.13
N ARG A 214 -7.26 -11.67 9.17
CA ARG A 214 -6.69 -10.55 9.91
C ARG A 214 -5.34 -10.97 10.45
N TRP A 215 -4.34 -10.09 10.33
CA TRP A 215 -3.07 -10.30 11.00
C TRP A 215 -3.35 -10.46 12.49
N ALA A 216 -2.81 -11.50 13.13
CA ALA A 216 -2.88 -11.71 14.57
C ALA A 216 -2.30 -10.54 15.39
N CYS A 217 -1.68 -9.58 14.73
CA CYS A 217 -1.05 -8.37 15.26
C CYS A 217 -1.65 -7.11 14.61
N GLU A 218 -2.95 -6.98 14.47
CA GLU A 218 -3.52 -5.63 14.35
C GLU A 218 -3.05 -4.86 15.60
N PRO A 219 -2.40 -3.69 15.45
CA PRO A 219 -2.06 -2.90 16.62
C PRO A 219 -3.37 -2.57 17.34
N ARG A 220 -3.62 -3.26 18.45
CA ARG A 220 -4.67 -2.85 19.38
C ARG A 220 -4.38 -1.41 19.74
N ALA A 221 -5.39 -0.57 19.74
CA ALA A 221 -5.28 0.73 20.38
C ALA A 221 -4.60 0.50 21.74
N LEU A 222 -3.42 1.09 21.92
CA LEU A 222 -2.71 0.96 23.18
C LEU A 222 -3.66 1.42 24.27
N PRO A 223 -3.83 0.67 25.39
CA PRO A 223 -4.65 1.10 26.49
C PRO A 223 -4.12 2.46 26.94
N VAL A 224 -5.02 3.42 27.13
CA VAL A 224 -4.71 4.68 27.78
C VAL A 224 -4.21 4.31 29.17
N ILE A 225 -2.94 4.49 29.44
CA ILE A 225 -2.39 4.39 30.79
C ILE A 225 -2.79 5.68 31.47
N GLU A 226 -3.78 5.63 32.36
CA GLU A 226 -4.13 6.71 33.28
C GLU A 226 -2.99 7.00 34.26
#